data_3670aa4fb5b99341a7362ac55b240a70
#
_entry.id   3670aa4fb5b99341a7362ac55b240a70
#
_cell.length_a   1.000
_cell.length_b   1.000
_cell.length_c   1.000
_cell.angle_alpha   90.00
_cell.angle_beta   90.00
_cell.angle_gamma   90.00
#
_symmetry.space_group_name_H-M   'P 1'
#
loop_
_entity.id
_entity.type
_entity.pdbx_description
1 polymer ?
#
loop_
_entity_poly.entity_id
_entity_poly.type
_entity_poly.pdbx_seq_one_letter_code
_entity_poly.pdbx_strand_id
1 'polypeptide(L)'
;TARSNKVAVCLGFQDFSQLTRDYGDKESKVIQNTVGNIFSGQVVGETAKSLSERFGKVLQKRQSMTINRNDKSTSISTQMDSLIPASKISTLTQGMFVGSVSDNFDERIEQKIFHAEIVVDNTKVAAETKAYKKIPEILTFVDETGADNMKQEIESNYKQIKMDVVSIVENEMERIKNDPNLQHLVKQ
;
A
#
# COMPACT_ATOMS: atom_id res chain seq x y z
N THR A 1 18.17 -9.87 -1.24
CA THR A 1 17.07 -9.17 -0.56
C THR A 1 15.97 -8.79 -1.56
N ALA A 2 14.71 -8.67 -1.12
CA ALA A 2 13.58 -8.33 -2.00
C ALA A 2 13.82 -7.01 -2.77
N ARG A 3 14.41 -6.01 -2.12
CA ARG A 3 14.70 -4.70 -2.72
C ARG A 3 15.67 -4.77 -3.90
N SER A 4 16.73 -5.57 -3.82
CA SER A 4 17.69 -5.76 -4.92
C SER A 4 17.05 -6.42 -6.14
N ASN A 5 15.99 -7.19 -5.94
CA ASN A 5 15.24 -7.86 -6.99
C ASN A 5 14.03 -7.05 -7.48
N LYS A 6 13.95 -5.75 -7.11
CA LYS A 6 12.83 -4.85 -7.47
C LYS A 6 11.45 -5.39 -7.06
N VAL A 7 11.38 -6.14 -5.96
CA VAL A 7 10.11 -6.64 -5.41
C VAL A 7 9.52 -5.58 -4.50
N ALA A 8 8.30 -5.15 -4.79
CA ALA A 8 7.50 -4.31 -3.91
C ALA A 8 6.51 -5.17 -3.12
N VAL A 9 6.34 -4.86 -1.85
CA VAL A 9 5.41 -5.54 -0.96
C VAL A 9 4.35 -4.55 -0.48
N CYS A 10 3.09 -4.89 -0.63
CA CYS A 10 1.96 -4.16 -0.06
C CYS A 10 1.34 -5.01 1.05
N LEU A 11 1.23 -4.43 2.25
CA LEU A 11 0.64 -5.06 3.42
C LEU A 11 -0.66 -4.34 3.76
N GLY A 12 -1.75 -5.10 3.93
CA GLY A 12 -3.05 -4.58 4.34
C GLY A 12 -3.52 -5.25 5.63
N PHE A 13 -3.90 -4.44 6.62
CA PHE A 13 -4.47 -4.92 7.88
C PHE A 13 -5.36 -3.83 8.49
N GLN A 14 -6.23 -4.23 9.40
CA GLN A 14 -7.20 -3.31 10.01
C GLN A 14 -6.63 -2.57 11.22
N ASP A 15 -5.73 -3.23 11.96
CA ASP A 15 -5.18 -2.70 13.20
C ASP A 15 -3.76 -3.26 13.46
N PHE A 16 -2.88 -2.47 14.09
CA PHE A 16 -1.53 -2.90 14.43
C PHE A 16 -1.50 -4.06 15.43
N SER A 17 -2.54 -4.23 16.24
CA SER A 17 -2.66 -5.36 17.16
C SER A 17 -2.72 -6.71 16.44
N GLN A 18 -3.18 -6.76 15.18
CA GLN A 18 -3.13 -7.98 14.36
C GLN A 18 -1.68 -8.40 14.11
N LEU A 19 -0.80 -7.44 13.76
CA LEU A 19 0.64 -7.74 13.58
C LEU A 19 1.27 -8.22 14.89
N THR A 20 0.96 -7.56 16.00
CA THR A 20 1.48 -7.94 17.32
C THR A 20 1.01 -9.33 17.74
N ARG A 21 -0.23 -9.68 17.48
CA ARG A 21 -0.78 -11.01 17.76
C ARG A 21 -0.08 -12.10 16.94
N ASP A 22 0.15 -11.85 15.65
CA ASP A 22 0.60 -12.89 14.71
C ASP A 22 2.13 -13.02 14.68
N TYR A 23 2.87 -11.93 14.91
CA TYR A 23 4.33 -11.87 14.81
C TYR A 23 5.04 -11.53 16.15
N GLY A 24 4.30 -11.15 17.20
CA GLY A 24 4.85 -10.64 18.45
C GLY A 24 5.30 -9.19 18.36
N ASP A 25 5.62 -8.59 19.53
CA ASP A 25 5.89 -7.14 19.63
C ASP A 25 7.13 -6.69 18.87
N LYS A 26 8.19 -7.50 18.85
CA LYS A 26 9.48 -7.10 18.25
C LYS A 26 9.38 -7.08 16.72
N GLU A 27 8.90 -8.16 16.14
CA GLU A 27 8.74 -8.33 14.70
C GLU A 27 7.67 -7.38 14.13
N SER A 28 6.58 -7.18 14.85
CA SER A 28 5.56 -6.19 14.50
C SER A 28 6.15 -4.78 14.37
N LYS A 29 7.00 -4.36 15.31
CA LYS A 29 7.69 -3.07 15.24
C LYS A 29 8.68 -3.00 14.08
N VAL A 30 9.39 -4.08 13.78
CA VAL A 30 10.29 -4.14 12.62
C VAL A 30 9.50 -3.96 11.33
N ILE A 31 8.37 -4.67 11.16
CA ILE A 31 7.49 -4.53 10.00
C ILE A 31 7.03 -3.08 9.86
N GLN A 32 6.47 -2.50 10.93
CA GLN A 32 5.99 -1.12 10.91
C GLN A 32 7.08 -0.11 10.56
N ASN A 33 8.29 -0.28 11.06
CA ASN A 33 9.40 0.66 10.83
C ASN A 33 10.04 0.50 9.45
N THR A 34 9.91 -0.67 8.82
CA THR A 34 10.47 -0.94 7.49
C THR A 34 9.60 -0.37 6.38
N VAL A 35 8.30 -0.19 6.62
CA VAL A 35 7.36 0.35 5.63
C VAL A 35 7.60 1.84 5.44
N GLY A 36 7.97 2.25 4.22
CA GLY A 36 8.19 3.65 3.86
C GLY A 36 6.90 4.41 3.58
N ASN A 37 5.98 3.79 2.86
CA ASN A 37 4.70 4.39 2.48
C ASN A 37 3.57 3.85 3.36
N ILE A 38 2.73 4.75 3.87
CA ILE A 38 1.59 4.40 4.71
C ILE A 38 0.34 5.11 4.19
N PHE A 39 -0.74 4.36 4.08
CA PHE A 39 -2.07 4.86 3.78
C PHE A 39 -3.02 4.32 4.85
N SER A 40 -3.65 5.21 5.62
CA SER A 40 -4.57 4.83 6.68
C SER A 40 -5.90 5.53 6.52
N GLY A 41 -6.97 4.76 6.53
CA GLY A 41 -8.31 5.26 6.78
C GLY A 41 -8.54 5.51 8.27
N GLN A 42 -9.80 5.50 8.69
CA GLN A 42 -10.16 5.64 10.09
C GLN A 42 -9.63 4.46 10.92
N VAL A 43 -8.85 4.77 11.93
CA VAL A 43 -8.38 3.81 12.95
C VAL A 43 -8.46 4.48 14.33
N VAL A 44 -8.59 3.68 15.37
CA VAL A 44 -8.79 4.17 16.76
C VAL A 44 -7.72 3.66 17.71
N GLY A 45 -7.74 4.17 18.93
CA GLY A 45 -6.93 3.67 20.02
C GLY A 45 -5.43 3.83 19.82
N GLU A 46 -4.68 2.76 20.08
CA GLU A 46 -3.21 2.76 20.05
C GLU A 46 -2.66 2.91 18.63
N THR A 47 -3.35 2.35 17.62
CA THR A 47 -2.98 2.50 16.22
C THR A 47 -3.05 3.95 15.77
N ALA A 48 -4.10 4.69 16.15
CA ALA A 48 -4.20 6.13 15.84
C ALA A 48 -3.11 6.95 16.51
N LYS A 49 -2.73 6.64 17.74
CA LYS A 49 -1.63 7.30 18.46
C LYS A 49 -0.29 7.04 17.79
N SER A 50 0.01 5.77 17.48
CA SER A 50 1.25 5.37 16.82
C SER A 50 1.41 6.05 15.45
N LEU A 51 0.34 6.16 14.67
CA LEU A 51 0.36 6.89 13.40
C LEU A 51 0.58 8.38 13.60
N SER A 52 -0.10 9.00 14.59
CA SER A 52 0.07 10.42 14.91
C SER A 52 1.51 10.74 15.33
N GLU A 53 2.15 9.89 16.12
CA GLU A 53 3.54 10.03 16.51
C GLU A 53 4.49 9.89 15.31
N ARG A 54 4.20 8.96 14.40
CA ARG A 54 4.98 8.72 13.19
C ARG A 54 4.91 9.89 12.20
N PHE A 55 3.77 10.56 12.09
CA PHE A 55 3.63 11.77 11.28
C PHE A 55 4.36 12.98 11.86
N GLY A 56 4.77 12.89 13.13
CA GLY A 56 5.59 13.89 13.78
C GLY A 56 4.81 15.08 14.33
N LYS A 57 5.56 16.10 14.72
CA LYS A 57 5.04 17.28 15.39
C LYS A 57 5.45 18.56 14.64
N VAL A 58 4.65 19.59 14.78
CA VAL A 58 4.87 20.91 14.20
C VAL A 58 4.77 21.99 15.28
N LEU A 59 5.57 23.04 15.15
CA LEU A 59 5.48 24.21 16.02
C LEU A 59 4.25 25.03 15.64
N GLN A 60 3.28 25.11 16.55
CA GLN A 60 2.10 25.95 16.38
C GLN A 60 2.17 27.16 17.30
N LYS A 61 1.87 28.33 16.74
CA LYS A 61 1.70 29.56 17.53
C LYS A 61 0.27 29.64 18.02
N ARG A 62 0.10 29.60 19.33
CA ARG A 62 -1.21 29.81 19.99
C ARG A 62 -1.30 31.22 20.51
N GLN A 63 -2.36 31.92 20.12
CA GLN A 63 -2.70 33.22 20.69
C GLN A 63 -3.80 33.00 21.75
N SER A 64 -3.50 33.41 22.96
CA SER A 64 -4.48 33.48 24.03
C SER A 64 -4.82 34.94 24.31
N MET A 65 -6.08 35.30 24.22
CA MET A 65 -6.56 36.65 24.52
C MET A 65 -7.36 36.61 25.83
N THR A 66 -6.88 37.30 26.84
CA THR A 66 -7.60 37.51 28.07
C THR A 66 -8.24 38.92 28.07
N ILE A 67 -9.55 38.97 28.16
CA ILE A 67 -10.31 40.23 28.17
C ILE A 67 -10.84 40.43 29.58
N ASN A 68 -10.29 41.42 30.30
CA ASN A 68 -10.84 41.94 31.53
C ASN A 68 -11.60 43.22 31.28
N ARG A 69 -12.45 43.67 32.21
CA ARG A 69 -13.31 44.86 32.07
C ARG A 69 -12.56 46.12 31.60
N ASN A 70 -11.29 46.24 31.93
CA ASN A 70 -10.48 47.44 31.65
C ASN A 70 -9.19 47.15 30.89
N ASP A 71 -8.90 45.86 30.56
CA ASP A 71 -7.62 45.54 29.90
C ASP A 71 -7.73 44.35 28.94
N LYS A 72 -7.01 44.45 27.84
CA LYS A 72 -6.87 43.35 26.86
C LYS A 72 -5.42 42.89 26.85
N SER A 73 -5.18 41.68 27.32
CA SER A 73 -3.84 41.08 27.26
C SER A 73 -3.84 39.99 26.20
N THR A 74 -2.88 40.05 25.26
CA THR A 74 -2.66 39.01 24.24
C THR A 74 -1.34 38.33 24.55
N SER A 75 -1.39 37.04 24.82
CA SER A 75 -0.21 36.21 25.00
C SER A 75 -0.02 35.31 23.77
N ILE A 76 1.19 35.30 23.22
CA ILE A 76 1.56 34.41 22.13
C ILE A 76 2.50 33.37 22.70
N SER A 77 2.09 32.11 22.67
CA SER A 77 2.93 30.96 23.05
C SER A 77 3.17 30.06 21.84
N THR A 78 4.37 29.50 21.78
CA THR A 78 4.70 28.50 20.75
C THR A 78 4.71 27.13 21.40
N GLN A 79 3.94 26.20 20.87
CA GLN A 79 3.82 24.85 21.39
C GLN A 79 4.04 23.83 20.28
N MET A 80 4.65 22.69 20.64
CA MET A 80 4.80 21.54 19.76
C MET A 80 3.51 20.71 19.78
N ASP A 81 2.78 20.73 18.68
CA ASP A 81 1.56 19.92 18.51
C ASP A 81 1.75 18.83 17.45
N SER A 82 1.00 17.74 17.55
CA SER A 82 1.02 16.69 16.53
C SER A 82 0.57 17.25 15.19
N LEU A 83 1.30 16.93 14.12
CA LEU A 83 0.96 17.37 12.75
C LEU A 83 -0.43 16.87 12.34
N ILE A 84 -0.72 15.59 12.59
CA ILE A 84 -2.04 15.00 12.47
C ILE A 84 -2.39 14.37 13.83
N PRO A 85 -3.26 14.99 14.64
CA PRO A 85 -3.65 14.44 15.93
C PRO A 85 -4.36 13.10 15.82
N ALA A 86 -4.16 12.21 16.79
CA ALA A 86 -4.83 10.90 16.85
C ALA A 86 -6.37 11.03 16.83
N SER A 87 -6.92 12.07 17.45
CA SER A 87 -8.36 12.37 17.40
C SER A 87 -8.85 12.62 15.97
N LYS A 88 -8.05 13.28 15.13
CA LYS A 88 -8.41 13.51 13.73
C LYS A 88 -8.39 12.22 12.92
N ILE A 89 -7.42 11.35 13.17
CA ILE A 89 -7.33 10.02 12.54
C ILE A 89 -8.54 9.16 12.91
N SER A 90 -8.93 9.21 14.19
CA SER A 90 -10.06 8.42 14.73
C SER A 90 -11.42 8.89 14.24
N THR A 91 -11.51 10.10 13.70
CA THR A 91 -12.76 10.70 13.21
C THR A 91 -12.79 10.89 11.70
N LEU A 92 -11.88 10.24 10.97
CA LEU A 92 -11.92 10.26 9.50
C LEU A 92 -13.23 9.68 8.97
N THR A 93 -13.79 10.33 7.98
CA THR A 93 -15.01 9.88 7.29
C THR A 93 -14.65 8.95 6.12
N GLN A 94 -15.65 8.28 5.60
CA GLN A 94 -15.49 7.40 4.44
C GLN A 94 -14.85 8.16 3.26
N GLY A 95 -13.87 7.54 2.62
CA GLY A 95 -13.13 8.14 1.50
C GLY A 95 -11.95 9.03 1.91
N MET A 96 -11.85 9.40 3.19
CA MET A 96 -10.74 10.19 3.71
C MET A 96 -9.60 9.33 4.19
N PHE A 97 -8.37 9.73 3.86
CA PHE A 97 -7.14 9.02 4.22
C PHE A 97 -6.07 9.97 4.75
N VAL A 98 -5.28 9.47 5.65
CA VAL A 98 -4.03 10.08 6.08
C VAL A 98 -2.87 9.16 5.77
N GLY A 99 -1.71 9.70 5.53
CA GLY A 99 -0.58 8.86 5.23
C GLY A 99 0.72 9.60 5.07
N SER A 100 1.74 8.82 4.78
CA SER A 100 3.06 9.32 4.43
C SER A 100 3.62 8.56 3.23
N VAL A 101 4.36 9.26 2.39
CA VAL A 101 5.08 8.70 1.26
C VAL A 101 6.57 9.01 1.39
N SER A 102 7.39 8.05 1.00
CA SER A 102 8.85 8.17 1.01
C SER A 102 9.35 8.64 -0.35
N ASP A 103 10.49 9.34 -0.36
CA ASP A 103 11.18 9.68 -1.60
C ASP A 103 11.50 8.43 -2.42
N ASN A 104 11.45 8.59 -3.72
CA ASN A 104 11.90 7.64 -4.70
C ASN A 104 13.32 8.00 -5.15
N PHE A 105 14.03 7.08 -5.84
CA PHE A 105 15.37 7.35 -6.36
C PHE A 105 15.35 8.42 -7.47
N ASP A 106 14.27 8.45 -8.23
CA ASP A 106 14.12 9.29 -9.42
C ASP A 106 13.34 10.57 -9.14
N GLU A 107 12.64 10.65 -7.99
CA GLU A 107 11.74 11.75 -7.69
C GLU A 107 11.75 12.09 -6.20
N ARG A 108 11.99 13.38 -5.91
CA ARG A 108 11.89 13.93 -4.57
C ARG A 108 10.46 14.38 -4.29
N ILE A 109 9.88 13.85 -3.22
CA ILE A 109 8.52 14.20 -2.79
C ILE A 109 8.61 15.35 -1.77
N GLU A 110 8.08 16.51 -2.11
CA GLU A 110 8.09 17.67 -1.22
C GLU A 110 7.11 17.49 -0.07
N GLN A 111 5.89 17.06 -0.36
CA GLN A 111 4.85 16.82 0.64
C GLN A 111 4.76 15.35 1.00
N LYS A 112 5.53 14.95 2.01
CA LYS A 112 5.62 13.53 2.43
C LYS A 112 4.43 13.06 3.25
N ILE A 113 3.71 13.96 3.93
CA ILE A 113 2.58 13.64 4.78
C ILE A 113 1.34 14.28 4.19
N PHE A 114 0.27 13.51 4.10
CA PHE A 114 -0.96 13.98 3.48
C PHE A 114 -2.21 13.63 4.31
N HIS A 115 -3.23 14.43 4.12
CA HIS A 115 -4.61 14.18 4.49
C HIS A 115 -5.43 14.46 3.23
N ALA A 116 -5.98 13.42 2.62
CA ALA A 116 -6.57 13.49 1.29
C ALA A 116 -7.87 12.71 1.21
N GLU A 117 -8.69 13.07 0.24
CA GLU A 117 -9.91 12.36 -0.13
C GLU A 117 -9.65 11.56 -1.42
N ILE A 118 -10.15 10.33 -1.47
CA ILE A 118 -10.13 9.54 -2.70
C ILE A 118 -11.30 9.99 -3.57
N VAL A 119 -10.98 10.56 -4.72
CA VAL A 119 -11.98 10.89 -5.76
C VAL A 119 -12.22 9.65 -6.62
N VAL A 120 -13.43 9.11 -6.56
CA VAL A 120 -13.82 7.93 -7.35
C VAL A 120 -14.52 8.38 -8.64
N ASP A 121 -13.99 7.96 -9.77
CA ASP A 121 -14.67 8.10 -11.07
C ASP A 121 -15.73 7.00 -11.23
N ASN A 122 -16.96 7.31 -10.82
CA ASN A 122 -18.07 6.38 -10.88
C ASN A 122 -18.38 5.91 -12.31
N THR A 123 -18.11 6.73 -13.32
CA THR A 123 -18.33 6.37 -14.72
C THR A 123 -17.36 5.27 -15.15
N LYS A 124 -16.09 5.41 -14.80
CA LYS A 124 -15.06 4.42 -15.06
C LYS A 124 -15.34 3.11 -14.31
N VAL A 125 -15.67 3.19 -13.02
CA VAL A 125 -16.04 2.02 -12.21
C VAL A 125 -17.24 1.28 -12.81
N ALA A 126 -18.28 2.01 -13.25
CA ALA A 126 -19.44 1.40 -13.89
C ALA A 126 -19.08 0.71 -15.21
N ALA A 127 -18.20 1.30 -16.01
CA ALA A 127 -17.71 0.70 -17.25
C ALA A 127 -16.90 -0.59 -16.99
N GLU A 128 -15.99 -0.57 -16.01
CA GLU A 128 -15.20 -1.74 -15.60
C GLU A 128 -16.09 -2.85 -15.04
N THR A 129 -17.11 -2.49 -14.24
CA THR A 129 -18.09 -3.46 -13.71
C THR A 129 -18.88 -4.13 -14.82
N LYS A 130 -19.28 -3.38 -15.86
CA LYS A 130 -19.96 -3.97 -17.04
C LYS A 130 -19.04 -4.87 -17.86
N ALA A 131 -17.76 -4.54 -17.92
CA ALA A 131 -16.75 -5.33 -18.64
C ALA A 131 -16.31 -6.58 -17.86
N TYR A 132 -16.71 -6.72 -16.60
CA TYR A 132 -16.36 -7.86 -15.76
C TYR A 132 -16.82 -9.17 -16.39
N LYS A 133 -15.88 -10.08 -16.59
CA LYS A 133 -16.16 -11.44 -17.04
C LYS A 133 -16.18 -12.37 -15.85
N LYS A 134 -17.27 -13.13 -15.70
CA LYS A 134 -17.36 -14.15 -14.67
C LYS A 134 -16.19 -15.15 -14.84
N ILE A 135 -15.54 -15.49 -13.73
CA ILE A 135 -14.52 -16.55 -13.74
C ILE A 135 -15.19 -17.84 -14.17
N PRO A 136 -14.67 -18.56 -15.18
CA PRO A 136 -15.23 -19.85 -15.60
C PRO A 136 -15.29 -20.80 -14.39
N GLU A 137 -16.43 -21.44 -14.20
CA GLU A 137 -16.52 -22.53 -13.23
C GLU A 137 -15.65 -23.66 -13.72
N ILE A 138 -14.70 -24.10 -12.90
CA ILE A 138 -13.93 -25.30 -13.15
C ILE A 138 -14.89 -26.47 -12.90
N LEU A 139 -15.51 -26.95 -13.96
CA LEU A 139 -16.31 -28.13 -13.91
C LEU A 139 -15.40 -29.35 -13.63
N THR A 140 -15.90 -30.27 -12.84
CA THR A 140 -15.24 -31.47 -12.36
C THR A 140 -14.36 -32.15 -13.40
N PHE A 141 -13.10 -32.39 -13.07
CA PHE A 141 -12.15 -33.16 -13.88
C PHE A 141 -12.44 -34.66 -13.73
N VAL A 142 -13.61 -35.08 -14.16
CA VAL A 142 -14.02 -36.47 -14.12
C VAL A 142 -13.90 -37.01 -15.55
N ASP A 143 -13.17 -38.12 -15.73
CA ASP A 143 -13.05 -38.77 -17.03
C ASP A 143 -14.33 -39.52 -17.43
N GLU A 144 -14.37 -40.09 -18.64
CA GLU A 144 -15.50 -40.85 -19.14
C GLU A 144 -15.85 -42.09 -18.25
N THR A 145 -14.92 -42.51 -17.39
CA THR A 145 -15.09 -43.61 -16.47
C THR A 145 -15.59 -43.20 -15.08
N GLY A 146 -15.71 -41.89 -14.82
CA GLY A 146 -16.11 -41.32 -13.54
C GLY A 146 -14.96 -41.19 -12.53
N ALA A 147 -13.70 -41.37 -12.95
CA ALA A 147 -12.53 -41.21 -12.10
C ALA A 147 -12.11 -39.76 -11.98
N ASP A 148 -11.68 -39.31 -10.80
CA ASP A 148 -11.17 -37.96 -10.55
C ASP A 148 -9.75 -37.84 -11.10
N ASN A 149 -9.60 -37.09 -12.19
CA ASN A 149 -8.32 -36.79 -12.86
C ASN A 149 -7.73 -35.41 -12.45
N MET A 150 -8.27 -34.75 -11.44
CA MET A 150 -7.84 -33.40 -11.04
C MET A 150 -6.33 -33.31 -10.82
N LYS A 151 -5.71 -34.30 -10.18
CA LYS A 151 -4.28 -34.32 -9.91
C LYS A 151 -3.46 -34.35 -11.21
N GLN A 152 -3.85 -35.16 -12.17
CA GLN A 152 -3.16 -35.28 -13.47
C GLN A 152 -3.30 -34.00 -14.28
N GLU A 153 -4.48 -33.39 -14.28
CA GLU A 153 -4.73 -32.10 -14.95
C GLU A 153 -3.92 -30.97 -14.33
N ILE A 154 -3.83 -30.90 -13.00
CA ILE A 154 -2.98 -29.92 -12.30
C ILE A 154 -1.51 -30.11 -12.67
N GLU A 155 -1.00 -31.35 -12.69
CA GLU A 155 0.38 -31.64 -13.08
C GLU A 155 0.67 -31.29 -14.56
N SER A 156 -0.27 -31.61 -15.43
CA SER A 156 -0.19 -31.30 -16.86
C SER A 156 -0.16 -29.77 -17.07
N ASN A 157 -1.09 -29.06 -16.47
CA ASN A 157 -1.17 -27.61 -16.54
C ASN A 157 0.11 -26.95 -15.97
N TYR A 158 0.62 -27.45 -14.85
CA TYR A 158 1.88 -26.96 -14.28
C TYR A 158 3.06 -27.13 -15.24
N LYS A 159 3.17 -28.28 -15.90
CA LYS A 159 4.21 -28.54 -16.91
C LYS A 159 4.05 -27.62 -18.11
N GLN A 160 2.80 -27.43 -18.59
CA GLN A 160 2.50 -26.54 -19.70
C GLN A 160 2.89 -25.09 -19.38
N ILE A 161 2.49 -24.59 -18.21
CA ILE A 161 2.85 -23.22 -17.78
C ILE A 161 4.37 -23.05 -17.72
N LYS A 162 5.11 -24.05 -17.23
CA LYS A 162 6.57 -23.99 -17.25
C LYS A 162 7.17 -23.88 -18.66
N MET A 163 6.66 -24.68 -19.58
CA MET A 163 7.09 -24.63 -20.97
C MET A 163 6.77 -23.27 -21.61
N ASP A 164 5.58 -22.74 -21.36
CA ASP A 164 5.15 -21.45 -21.85
C ASP A 164 6.05 -20.32 -21.33
N VAL A 165 6.41 -20.34 -20.04
CA VAL A 165 7.35 -19.36 -19.47
C VAL A 165 8.72 -19.45 -20.12
N VAL A 166 9.26 -20.65 -20.33
CA VAL A 166 10.55 -20.83 -21.03
C VAL A 166 10.46 -20.28 -22.45
N SER A 167 9.41 -20.61 -23.17
CA SER A 167 9.18 -20.13 -24.52
C SER A 167 9.08 -18.59 -24.61
N ILE A 168 8.39 -17.97 -23.65
CA ILE A 168 8.31 -16.49 -23.56
C ILE A 168 9.71 -15.89 -23.36
N VAL A 169 10.51 -16.47 -22.45
CA VAL A 169 11.87 -16.01 -22.18
C VAL A 169 12.76 -16.16 -23.40
N GLU A 170 12.71 -17.30 -24.08
CA GLU A 170 13.49 -17.58 -25.30
C GLU A 170 13.11 -16.60 -26.42
N ASN A 171 11.83 -16.40 -26.67
CA ASN A 171 11.34 -15.47 -27.68
C ASN A 171 11.78 -14.02 -27.38
N GLU A 172 11.72 -13.61 -26.11
CA GLU A 172 12.16 -12.27 -25.72
C GLU A 172 13.69 -12.12 -25.82
N MET A 173 14.44 -13.15 -25.49
CA MET A 173 15.89 -13.16 -25.67
C MET A 173 16.28 -13.08 -27.17
N GLU A 174 15.56 -13.77 -28.04
CA GLU A 174 15.75 -13.64 -29.50
C GLU A 174 15.40 -12.24 -29.98
N ARG A 175 14.30 -11.66 -29.51
CA ARG A 175 13.91 -10.29 -29.83
C ARG A 175 15.01 -9.30 -29.43
N ILE A 176 15.53 -9.41 -28.22
CA ILE A 176 16.60 -8.54 -27.71
C ILE A 176 17.89 -8.70 -28.51
N LYS A 177 18.26 -9.92 -28.90
CA LYS A 177 19.45 -10.18 -29.74
C LYS A 177 19.34 -9.59 -31.14
N ASN A 178 18.13 -9.59 -31.69
CA ASN A 178 17.86 -9.12 -33.06
C ASN A 178 17.62 -7.61 -33.14
N ASP A 179 17.34 -6.93 -32.04
CA ASP A 179 17.12 -5.48 -31.98
C ASP A 179 18.45 -4.76 -31.62
N PRO A 180 19.03 -3.96 -32.57
CA PRO A 180 20.28 -3.23 -32.32
C PRO A 180 20.22 -2.29 -31.10
N ASN A 181 19.03 -1.76 -30.79
CA ASN A 181 18.84 -0.84 -29.68
C ASN A 181 18.81 -1.54 -28.30
N LEU A 182 18.59 -2.85 -28.27
CA LEU A 182 18.43 -3.64 -27.06
C LEU A 182 19.63 -4.56 -26.77
N GLN A 183 20.57 -4.70 -27.69
CA GLN A 183 21.74 -5.59 -27.54
C GLN A 183 22.57 -5.29 -26.30
N HIS A 184 22.59 -4.05 -25.81
CA HIS A 184 23.29 -3.67 -24.59
C HIS A 184 22.71 -4.30 -23.31
N LEU A 185 21.50 -4.85 -23.35
CA LEU A 185 20.85 -5.54 -22.23
C LEU A 185 21.32 -7.00 -22.08
N VAL A 186 21.89 -7.57 -23.12
CA VAL A 186 22.45 -8.93 -23.05
C VAL A 186 23.80 -8.85 -22.37
N LYS A 187 23.86 -9.17 -21.09
CA LYS A 187 25.13 -9.37 -20.38
C LYS A 187 25.80 -10.65 -20.93
N GLN A 188 27.03 -10.51 -21.36
CA GLN A 188 27.93 -11.63 -21.63
C GLN A 188 28.22 -12.41 -20.34
#